data_73c54976dee9ecd3e1b838ea58b434bd
#
_entry.id   73c54976dee9ecd3e1b838ea58b434bd
#
_cell.length_a   1.000
_cell.length_b   1.000
_cell.length_c   1.000
_cell.angle_alpha   90.00
_cell.angle_beta   90.00
_cell.angle_gamma   90.00
#
_symmetry.space_group_name_H-M   'P 1'
#
loop_
_entity.id
_entity.type
_entity.pdbx_description
1 polymer ?
#
loop_
_entity_poly.entity_id
_entity_poly.type
_entity_poly.pdbx_seq_one_letter_code
_entity_poly.pdbx_strand_id
1 'polypeptide(L)'
;MDGRLRKFSVVLLCGLLAGCAGEEAAPSWADLPSDYELTCVSTASPLSLRISTDSPEELEGQVVFQEDGCSITVGQVSSSGEGEYTIRFQAAGGSDDSGRCSLISAAVPGQGEYSGAIRSADLSVEPADLYTAYYSYQTSEFTETGNEFEITVLQMQDAPSGGVSQAISLTIPELYRIDAVPGDVK
;
A
#
# COMPACT_ATOMS: atom_id res chain seq x y z
N MET A 1 -74.48 8.98 32.37
CA MET A 1 -73.36 9.54 33.15
C MET A 1 -72.18 8.62 32.92
N ASP A 2 -71.30 9.05 32.04
CA ASP A 2 -70.20 8.24 31.47
C ASP A 2 -68.96 8.23 32.35
N GLY A 3 -68.63 7.05 32.84
CA GLY A 3 -67.36 6.81 33.57
C GLY A 3 -66.31 6.23 32.60
N ARG A 4 -65.46 7.07 32.03
CA ARG A 4 -64.32 6.66 31.20
C ARG A 4 -63.17 6.08 32.05
N LEU A 5 -62.95 4.80 31.92
CA LEU A 5 -61.77 4.12 32.42
C LEU A 5 -60.55 4.53 31.57
N ARG A 6 -59.59 5.21 32.14
CA ARG A 6 -58.28 5.46 31.55
C ARG A 6 -57.38 4.25 31.80
N LYS A 7 -57.05 3.56 30.71
CA LYS A 7 -56.00 2.53 30.69
C LYS A 7 -54.64 3.19 30.71
N PHE A 8 -53.89 3.01 31.80
CA PHE A 8 -52.46 3.35 31.81
C PHE A 8 -51.69 2.20 31.16
N SER A 9 -51.11 2.46 29.97
CA SER A 9 -50.13 1.58 29.39
C SER A 9 -48.76 1.88 30.00
N VAL A 10 -48.28 0.93 30.78
CA VAL A 10 -46.89 0.91 31.24
C VAL A 10 -46.05 0.41 30.10
N VAL A 11 -45.32 1.31 29.47
CA VAL A 11 -44.27 0.97 28.47
C VAL A 11 -43.04 0.54 29.28
N LEU A 12 -42.78 -0.77 29.29
CA LEU A 12 -41.58 -1.36 29.84
C LEU A 12 -40.44 -1.07 28.83
N LEU A 13 -39.61 -0.06 29.15
CA LEU A 13 -38.42 0.28 28.37
C LEU A 13 -37.32 -0.75 28.71
N CYS A 14 -37.28 -1.88 27.97
CA CYS A 14 -36.13 -2.77 27.99
C CYS A 14 -34.96 -2.05 27.37
N GLY A 15 -34.08 -1.48 28.20
CA GLY A 15 -32.78 -1.00 27.79
C GLY A 15 -31.91 -2.13 27.30
N LEU A 16 -31.79 -2.30 25.98
CA LEU A 16 -30.76 -3.09 25.36
C LEU A 16 -29.43 -2.34 25.60
N LEU A 17 -28.71 -2.72 26.62
CA LEU A 17 -27.27 -2.47 26.71
C LEU A 17 -26.62 -3.34 25.63
N ALA A 18 -26.60 -2.84 24.39
CA ALA A 18 -25.66 -3.29 23.39
C ALA A 18 -24.28 -2.91 23.95
N GLY A 19 -23.60 -3.85 24.58
CA GLY A 19 -22.19 -3.74 24.85
C GLY A 19 -21.52 -3.56 23.48
N CYS A 20 -21.03 -2.36 23.19
CA CYS A 20 -20.03 -2.18 22.19
C CYS A 20 -18.81 -2.97 22.67
N ALA A 21 -18.67 -4.24 22.21
CA ALA A 21 -17.37 -4.84 22.08
C ALA A 21 -16.64 -3.86 21.15
N GLY A 22 -15.74 -3.04 21.70
CA GLY A 22 -14.86 -2.21 20.89
C GLY A 22 -14.12 -3.17 20.00
N GLU A 23 -14.37 -3.09 18.70
CA GLU A 23 -13.49 -3.65 17.70
C GLU A 23 -12.13 -3.00 18.00
N GLU A 24 -11.20 -3.76 18.53
CA GLU A 24 -9.84 -3.30 18.72
C GLU A 24 -9.35 -2.92 17.31
N ALA A 25 -9.13 -1.63 17.09
CA ALA A 25 -8.63 -1.16 15.82
C ALA A 25 -7.31 -1.89 15.54
N ALA A 26 -7.14 -2.37 14.32
CA ALA A 26 -5.90 -2.99 13.90
C ALA A 26 -4.71 -2.07 14.24
N PRO A 27 -3.59 -2.63 14.73
CA PRO A 27 -2.44 -1.82 15.08
C PRO A 27 -1.93 -1.08 13.83
N SER A 28 -1.46 0.15 14.04
CA SER A 28 -0.77 0.93 13.01
C SER A 28 0.55 0.25 12.66
N TRP A 29 0.91 0.23 11.38
CA TRP A 29 2.20 -0.28 10.94
C TRP A 29 3.38 0.50 11.54
N ALA A 30 3.22 1.81 11.77
CA ALA A 30 4.24 2.63 12.41
C ALA A 30 4.45 2.28 13.90
N ASP A 31 3.42 1.76 14.56
CA ASP A 31 3.39 1.49 16.00
C ASP A 31 3.10 0.00 16.30
N LEU A 32 3.61 -0.90 15.48
CA LEU A 32 3.48 -2.33 15.73
C LEU A 32 4.04 -2.67 17.12
N PRO A 33 3.28 -3.41 17.96
CA PRO A 33 3.77 -3.84 19.26
C PRO A 33 5.09 -4.60 19.18
N SER A 34 5.97 -4.44 20.16
CA SER A 34 7.31 -5.02 20.15
C SER A 34 7.35 -6.56 20.23
N ASP A 35 6.23 -7.19 20.54
CA ASP A 35 6.02 -8.63 20.57
C ASP A 35 5.54 -9.19 19.23
N TYR A 36 5.34 -8.35 18.21
CA TYR A 36 5.00 -8.82 16.87
C TYR A 36 6.24 -9.40 16.18
N GLU A 37 6.06 -10.59 15.63
CA GLU A 37 7.06 -11.24 14.78
C GLU A 37 6.78 -10.90 13.31
N LEU A 38 7.82 -10.42 12.61
CA LEU A 38 7.73 -10.06 11.20
C LEU A 38 8.33 -11.19 10.35
N THR A 39 7.62 -11.54 9.28
CA THR A 39 8.15 -12.41 8.21
C THR A 39 8.04 -11.69 6.88
N CYS A 40 9.03 -11.87 6.00
CA CYS A 40 9.05 -11.24 4.68
C CYS A 40 9.39 -12.27 3.62
N VAL A 41 8.50 -12.39 2.62
CA VAL A 41 8.67 -13.30 1.48
C VAL A 41 8.43 -12.55 0.17
N SER A 42 9.09 -13.00 -0.90
CA SER A 42 8.77 -12.56 -2.27
C SER A 42 7.45 -13.19 -2.70
N THR A 43 6.61 -12.44 -3.39
CA THR A 43 5.35 -12.93 -3.98
C THR A 43 5.50 -13.09 -5.48
N ALA A 44 4.66 -13.93 -6.08
CA ALA A 44 4.61 -14.08 -7.54
C ALA A 44 3.65 -13.08 -8.22
N SER A 45 3.04 -12.19 -7.44
CA SER A 45 2.08 -11.21 -7.96
C SER A 45 2.81 -10.01 -8.56
N PRO A 46 2.70 -9.76 -9.88
CA PRO A 46 3.32 -8.61 -10.52
C PRO A 46 2.48 -7.35 -10.30
N LEU A 47 3.14 -6.19 -10.30
CA LEU A 47 2.52 -4.89 -10.48
C LEU A 47 2.93 -4.34 -11.82
N SER A 48 1.97 -3.89 -12.63
CA SER A 48 2.24 -3.23 -13.90
C SER A 48 1.40 -1.97 -14.03
N LEU A 49 2.02 -0.90 -14.47
CA LEU A 49 1.32 0.35 -14.75
C LEU A 49 1.79 0.94 -16.09
N ARG A 50 0.91 1.72 -16.70
CA ARG A 50 1.17 2.42 -17.95
C ARG A 50 1.16 3.92 -17.70
N ILE A 51 2.29 4.57 -17.93
CA ILE A 51 2.49 6.00 -17.76
C ILE A 51 2.22 6.67 -19.12
N SER A 52 1.24 7.57 -19.20
CA SER A 52 1.06 8.45 -20.34
C SER A 52 2.15 9.52 -20.31
N THR A 53 2.87 9.74 -21.40
CA THR A 53 3.88 10.81 -21.46
C THR A 53 3.27 12.19 -21.63
N ASP A 54 2.02 12.26 -22.10
CA ASP A 54 1.28 13.51 -22.31
C ASP A 54 0.50 13.97 -21.06
N SER A 55 0.11 12.99 -20.20
CA SER A 55 -0.68 13.24 -18.99
C SER A 55 -0.33 12.23 -17.88
N PRO A 56 0.91 12.25 -17.36
CA PRO A 56 1.36 11.28 -16.36
C PRO A 56 0.61 11.42 -15.02
N GLU A 57 0.10 12.61 -14.70
CA GLU A 57 -0.68 12.92 -13.50
C GLU A 57 -2.02 12.18 -13.43
N GLU A 58 -2.54 11.64 -14.54
CA GLU A 58 -3.77 10.83 -14.55
C GLU A 58 -3.63 9.55 -13.72
N LEU A 59 -2.42 9.16 -13.37
CA LEU A 59 -2.16 8.01 -12.48
C LEU A 59 -2.42 8.33 -10.99
N GLU A 60 -2.39 9.59 -10.60
CA GLU A 60 -2.53 9.97 -9.18
C GLU A 60 -3.86 9.47 -8.59
N GLY A 61 -3.78 8.89 -7.41
CA GLY A 61 -4.92 8.30 -6.71
C GLY A 61 -5.39 6.93 -7.23
N GLN A 62 -4.78 6.39 -8.29
CA GLN A 62 -5.14 5.06 -8.79
C GLN A 62 -4.59 3.96 -7.90
N VAL A 63 -5.43 2.98 -7.57
CA VAL A 63 -5.00 1.71 -6.96
C VAL A 63 -4.44 0.83 -8.08
N VAL A 64 -3.13 0.61 -8.05
CA VAL A 64 -2.40 -0.14 -9.09
C VAL A 64 -2.13 -1.60 -8.71
N PHE A 65 -2.36 -1.94 -7.44
CA PHE A 65 -2.30 -3.31 -6.93
C PHE A 65 -3.28 -3.47 -5.77
N GLN A 66 -3.95 -4.63 -5.69
CA GLN A 66 -4.81 -4.97 -4.56
C GLN A 66 -4.90 -6.49 -4.40
N GLU A 67 -4.55 -7.01 -3.22
CA GLU A 67 -4.61 -8.43 -2.87
C GLU A 67 -4.71 -8.57 -1.34
N ASP A 68 -5.58 -9.45 -0.84
CA ASP A 68 -5.69 -9.84 0.58
C ASP A 68 -5.78 -8.65 1.56
N GLY A 69 -6.54 -7.61 1.22
CA GLY A 69 -6.66 -6.40 2.04
C GLY A 69 -5.49 -5.43 1.94
N CYS A 70 -4.42 -5.80 1.23
CA CYS A 70 -3.30 -4.91 0.93
C CYS A 70 -3.55 -4.17 -0.38
N SER A 71 -3.02 -2.95 -0.51
CA SER A 71 -3.11 -2.16 -1.73
C SER A 71 -1.86 -1.32 -1.96
N ILE A 72 -1.58 -1.02 -3.24
CA ILE A 72 -0.59 -0.02 -3.63
C ILE A 72 -1.31 1.03 -4.46
N THR A 73 -1.21 2.28 -4.05
CA THR A 73 -1.82 3.43 -4.70
C THR A 73 -0.73 4.37 -5.19
N VAL A 74 -0.94 4.99 -6.35
CA VAL A 74 -0.10 6.09 -6.82
C VAL A 74 -0.48 7.34 -6.04
N GLY A 75 0.42 7.83 -5.19
CA GLY A 75 0.19 9.02 -4.37
C GLY A 75 0.45 10.32 -5.12
N GLN A 76 1.55 10.37 -5.86
CA GLN A 76 1.98 11.56 -6.61
C GLN A 76 2.76 11.16 -7.85
N VAL A 77 2.59 11.95 -8.91
CA VAL A 77 3.40 11.87 -10.14
C VAL A 77 3.97 13.24 -10.44
N SER A 78 5.26 13.32 -10.77
CA SER A 78 5.91 14.53 -11.22
C SER A 78 6.69 14.26 -12.51
N SER A 79 6.82 15.28 -13.36
CA SER A 79 7.63 15.23 -14.58
C SER A 79 8.48 16.49 -14.65
N SER A 80 9.78 16.34 -14.97
CA SER A 80 10.67 17.47 -15.20
C SER A 80 10.51 18.09 -16.59
N GLY A 81 9.72 17.46 -17.48
CA GLY A 81 9.57 17.87 -18.88
C GLY A 81 10.71 17.42 -19.81
N GLU A 82 11.76 16.78 -19.27
CA GLU A 82 12.94 16.28 -20.01
C GLU A 82 12.93 14.74 -20.15
N GLY A 83 11.72 14.13 -20.16
CA GLY A 83 11.58 12.67 -20.24
C GLY A 83 11.86 11.95 -18.91
N GLU A 84 11.80 12.67 -17.80
CA GLU A 84 11.89 12.14 -16.46
C GLU A 84 10.50 12.15 -15.79
N TYR A 85 10.12 11.03 -15.22
CA TYR A 85 8.85 10.81 -14.51
C TYR A 85 9.14 10.19 -13.16
N THR A 86 8.76 10.88 -12.10
CA THR A 86 8.91 10.38 -10.72
C THR A 86 7.54 10.05 -10.17
N ILE A 87 7.37 8.81 -9.69
CA ILE A 87 6.10 8.25 -9.23
C ILE A 87 6.28 7.81 -7.80
N ARG A 88 5.52 8.43 -6.89
CA ARG A 88 5.45 8.05 -5.48
C ARG A 88 4.30 7.08 -5.26
N PHE A 89 4.58 5.99 -4.58
CA PHE A 89 3.63 4.95 -4.24
C PHE A 89 3.41 4.90 -2.73
N GLN A 90 2.17 4.61 -2.35
CA GLN A 90 1.77 4.33 -0.99
C GLN A 90 1.27 2.89 -0.93
N ALA A 91 2.01 2.04 -0.22
CA ALA A 91 1.60 0.69 0.08
C ALA A 91 0.85 0.67 1.42
N ALA A 92 -0.39 0.22 1.39
CA ALA A 92 -1.23 0.10 2.57
C ALA A 92 -1.46 -1.37 2.90
N GLY A 93 -1.30 -1.70 4.18
CA GLY A 93 -1.53 -3.02 4.72
C GLY A 93 -2.98 -3.24 5.17
N GLY A 94 -3.32 -4.50 5.40
CA GLY A 94 -4.57 -4.95 6.00
C GLY A 94 -4.33 -5.75 7.27
N SER A 95 -5.40 -6.00 8.02
CA SER A 95 -5.39 -6.91 9.17
C SER A 95 -6.56 -7.89 9.09
N ASP A 96 -6.41 -9.04 9.71
CA ASP A 96 -7.47 -10.02 9.85
C ASP A 96 -7.98 -10.13 11.31
N ASP A 97 -9.03 -10.93 11.54
CA ASP A 97 -9.66 -11.09 12.84
C ASP A 97 -8.75 -11.75 13.91
N SER A 98 -7.60 -12.30 13.52
CA SER A 98 -6.60 -12.88 14.42
C SER A 98 -5.59 -11.85 14.95
N GLY A 99 -5.67 -10.61 14.50
CA GLY A 99 -4.70 -9.55 14.79
C GLY A 99 -3.45 -9.62 13.93
N ARG A 100 -3.39 -10.53 12.95
CA ARG A 100 -2.32 -10.57 11.97
C ARG A 100 -2.47 -9.38 11.02
N CYS A 101 -1.40 -8.65 10.82
CA CYS A 101 -1.31 -7.59 9.83
C CYS A 101 -0.50 -8.09 8.62
N SER A 102 -0.92 -7.73 7.43
CA SER A 102 -0.19 -8.03 6.19
C SER A 102 0.03 -6.75 5.39
N LEU A 103 1.19 -6.63 4.76
CA LEU A 103 1.56 -5.53 3.86
C LEU A 103 2.20 -6.12 2.61
N ILE A 104 1.82 -5.62 1.44
CA ILE A 104 2.48 -5.95 0.18
C ILE A 104 3.08 -4.68 -0.41
N SER A 105 4.38 -4.71 -0.72
CA SER A 105 5.10 -3.56 -1.23
C SER A 105 6.26 -3.98 -2.15
N ALA A 106 6.71 -3.05 -2.98
CA ALA A 106 7.89 -3.22 -3.83
C ALA A 106 9.21 -2.96 -3.09
N ALA A 107 9.17 -2.23 -1.97
CA ALA A 107 10.33 -1.89 -1.16
C ALA A 107 9.97 -2.02 0.31
N VAL A 108 10.65 -2.88 1.04
CA VAL A 108 10.34 -3.20 2.43
C VAL A 108 11.60 -3.20 3.31
N PRO A 109 11.48 -2.94 4.63
CA PRO A 109 12.60 -3.07 5.55
C PRO A 109 13.18 -4.48 5.54
N GLY A 110 14.49 -4.60 5.51
CA GLY A 110 15.19 -5.86 5.67
C GLY A 110 15.04 -6.42 7.08
N GLN A 111 15.21 -7.73 7.23
CA GLN A 111 15.03 -8.45 8.49
C GLN A 111 16.19 -9.40 8.77
N GLY A 112 16.30 -9.84 10.04
CA GLY A 112 17.36 -10.75 10.47
C GLY A 112 18.73 -10.11 10.30
N GLU A 113 19.67 -10.82 9.65
CA GLU A 113 21.02 -10.32 9.37
C GLU A 113 21.06 -9.08 8.45
N TYR A 114 19.97 -8.81 7.73
CA TYR A 114 19.77 -7.62 6.89
C TYR A 114 18.94 -6.53 7.57
N SER A 115 18.78 -6.61 8.89
CA SER A 115 18.04 -5.60 9.66
C SER A 115 18.65 -4.21 9.44
N GLY A 116 17.80 -3.23 9.10
CA GLY A 116 18.19 -1.86 8.75
C GLY A 116 18.51 -1.63 7.28
N ALA A 117 18.59 -2.69 6.46
CA ALA A 117 18.62 -2.56 5.00
C ALA A 117 17.21 -2.46 4.42
N ILE A 118 17.12 -2.02 3.17
CA ILE A 118 15.88 -2.07 2.40
C ILE A 118 16.01 -3.17 1.34
N ARG A 119 14.97 -4.01 1.24
CA ARG A 119 14.82 -4.95 0.11
C ARG A 119 13.95 -4.29 -0.94
N SER A 120 14.43 -4.30 -2.17
CA SER A 120 13.70 -3.72 -3.31
C SER A 120 13.46 -4.80 -4.36
N ALA A 121 12.26 -4.83 -4.88
CA ALA A 121 11.91 -5.69 -6.00
C ALA A 121 12.59 -5.22 -7.29
N ASP A 122 12.82 -6.14 -8.22
CA ASP A 122 13.35 -5.81 -9.54
C ASP A 122 12.36 -4.92 -10.31
N LEU A 123 12.91 -4.06 -11.18
CA LEU A 123 12.14 -3.17 -12.05
C LEU A 123 12.40 -3.53 -13.51
N SER A 124 11.37 -3.42 -14.34
CA SER A 124 11.52 -3.39 -15.79
C SER A 124 10.70 -2.25 -16.39
N VAL A 125 11.18 -1.68 -17.47
CA VAL A 125 10.52 -0.59 -18.19
C VAL A 125 10.54 -0.86 -19.68
N GLU A 126 9.47 -0.50 -20.36
CA GLU A 126 9.36 -0.62 -21.81
C GLU A 126 8.83 0.68 -22.43
N PRO A 127 9.42 1.10 -23.56
CA PRO A 127 10.51 0.49 -24.34
C PRO A 127 11.87 0.56 -23.61
N ALA A 128 12.56 -0.56 -23.44
CA ALA A 128 13.83 -0.65 -22.72
C ALA A 128 15.03 0.00 -23.45
N ASP A 129 14.89 0.31 -24.72
CA ASP A 129 15.87 1.06 -25.53
C ASP A 129 15.70 2.58 -25.41
N LEU A 130 14.60 3.04 -24.83
CA LEU A 130 14.30 4.47 -24.65
C LEU A 130 14.35 4.91 -23.19
N TYR A 131 14.02 4.01 -22.25
CA TYR A 131 13.84 4.35 -20.84
C TYR A 131 14.58 3.40 -19.92
N THR A 132 14.96 3.92 -18.76
CA THR A 132 15.44 3.15 -17.60
C THR A 132 14.62 3.52 -16.37
N ALA A 133 14.58 2.65 -15.35
CA ALA A 133 13.87 2.90 -14.11
C ALA A 133 14.71 2.50 -12.90
N TYR A 134 14.58 3.24 -11.81
CA TYR A 134 15.24 2.96 -10.53
C TYR A 134 14.42 3.50 -9.35
N TYR A 135 14.66 2.96 -8.16
CA TYR A 135 14.09 3.52 -6.93
C TYR A 135 14.82 4.79 -6.55
N SER A 136 14.12 5.93 -6.58
CA SER A 136 14.65 7.23 -6.17
C SER A 136 14.46 7.53 -4.69
N TYR A 137 13.46 6.89 -4.06
CA TYR A 137 13.23 6.97 -2.62
C TYR A 137 12.75 5.64 -2.06
N GLN A 138 13.26 5.30 -0.88
CA GLN A 138 12.86 4.15 -0.09
C GLN A 138 13.11 4.49 1.38
N THR A 139 12.28 3.94 2.27
CA THR A 139 12.46 4.09 3.71
C THR A 139 12.45 2.74 4.42
N SER A 140 13.21 2.63 5.49
CA SER A 140 13.14 1.49 6.41
C SER A 140 12.05 1.64 7.48
N GLU A 141 11.36 2.78 7.50
CA GLU A 141 10.31 3.08 8.45
C GLU A 141 8.94 2.77 7.83
N PHE A 142 8.02 2.29 8.66
CA PHE A 142 6.63 2.17 8.28
C PHE A 142 5.87 3.46 8.56
N THR A 143 4.91 3.77 7.70
CA THR A 143 3.86 4.77 7.95
C THR A 143 2.73 4.14 8.77
N GLU A 144 1.71 4.91 9.13
CA GLU A 144 0.53 4.39 9.82
C GLU A 144 -0.16 3.25 9.06
N THR A 145 -0.21 3.33 7.74
CA THR A 145 -0.91 2.36 6.88
C THR A 145 -0.02 1.29 6.27
N GLY A 146 1.30 1.53 6.19
CA GLY A 146 2.23 0.62 5.54
C GLY A 146 3.57 1.30 5.27
N ASN A 147 3.99 1.43 4.00
CA ASN A 147 5.20 2.17 3.65
C ASN A 147 5.06 2.96 2.34
N GLU A 148 6.07 3.78 2.06
CA GLU A 148 6.17 4.56 0.84
C GLU A 148 7.47 4.22 0.10
N PHE A 149 7.40 4.27 -1.22
CA PHE A 149 8.56 4.18 -2.10
C PHE A 149 8.33 5.03 -3.34
N GLU A 150 9.42 5.38 -4.02
CA GLU A 150 9.37 6.20 -5.22
C GLU A 150 10.23 5.60 -6.32
N ILE A 151 9.73 5.61 -7.53
CA ILE A 151 10.42 5.13 -8.72
C ILE A 151 10.53 6.28 -9.70
N THR A 152 11.75 6.52 -10.18
CA THR A 152 12.01 7.44 -11.29
C THR A 152 12.21 6.62 -12.57
N VAL A 153 11.48 7.00 -13.61
CA VAL A 153 11.64 6.55 -14.98
C VAL A 153 12.32 7.66 -15.77
N LEU A 154 13.43 7.37 -16.40
CA LEU A 154 14.26 8.34 -17.08
C LEU A 154 14.47 7.95 -18.55
N GLN A 155 14.27 8.89 -19.46
CA GLN A 155 14.64 8.72 -20.87
C GLN A 155 16.16 8.68 -21.02
N MET A 156 16.67 7.69 -21.75
CA MET A 156 18.10 7.53 -21.98
C MET A 156 18.61 8.61 -22.97
N GLN A 157 19.79 9.17 -22.70
CA GLN A 157 20.38 10.23 -23.54
C GLN A 157 20.71 9.76 -24.97
N ASP A 158 21.01 8.47 -25.12
CA ASP A 158 21.32 7.85 -26.42
C ASP A 158 20.09 7.27 -27.12
N ALA A 159 18.88 7.60 -26.65
CA ALA A 159 17.65 7.17 -27.28
C ALA A 159 17.60 7.60 -28.75
N PRO A 160 17.13 6.75 -29.68
CA PRO A 160 17.07 7.09 -31.10
C PRO A 160 16.30 8.40 -31.30
N SER A 161 16.85 9.31 -32.13
CA SER A 161 16.26 10.61 -32.42
C SER A 161 14.85 10.43 -33.00
N GLY A 162 13.84 10.90 -32.28
CA GLY A 162 12.42 10.77 -32.63
C GLY A 162 11.64 9.68 -31.86
N GLY A 163 12.29 8.97 -30.94
CA GLY A 163 11.67 7.92 -30.13
C GLY A 163 11.03 8.43 -28.83
N VAL A 164 10.02 9.29 -28.90
CA VAL A 164 9.15 9.52 -27.73
C VAL A 164 7.99 8.56 -27.82
N SER A 165 7.92 7.59 -26.90
CA SER A 165 6.76 6.73 -26.81
C SER A 165 5.62 7.51 -26.15
N GLN A 166 4.40 7.39 -26.67
CA GLN A 166 3.20 7.99 -26.05
C GLN A 166 2.85 7.34 -24.71
N ALA A 167 3.44 6.21 -24.40
CA ALA A 167 3.25 5.53 -23.15
C ALA A 167 4.47 4.67 -22.76
N ILE A 168 4.75 4.62 -21.48
CA ILE A 168 5.81 3.84 -20.87
C ILE A 168 5.13 2.76 -20.00
N SER A 169 5.56 1.50 -20.12
CA SER A 169 5.10 0.44 -19.23
C SER A 169 6.17 0.21 -18.16
N LEU A 170 5.81 0.41 -16.90
CA LEU A 170 6.64 0.06 -15.74
C LEU A 170 6.09 -1.23 -15.13
N THR A 171 6.95 -2.22 -14.95
CA THR A 171 6.57 -3.50 -14.35
C THR A 171 7.50 -3.84 -13.19
N ILE A 172 6.91 -4.27 -12.09
CA ILE A 172 7.55 -4.89 -10.94
C ILE A 172 7.11 -6.35 -10.97
N PRO A 173 7.96 -7.29 -11.40
CA PRO A 173 7.54 -8.68 -11.66
C PRO A 173 7.18 -9.45 -10.40
N GLU A 174 7.76 -9.05 -9.26
CA GLU A 174 7.48 -9.63 -7.94
C GLU A 174 7.37 -8.52 -6.91
N LEU A 175 6.53 -8.71 -5.91
CA LEU A 175 6.41 -7.84 -4.75
C LEU A 175 6.86 -8.58 -3.49
N TYR A 176 7.09 -7.85 -2.41
CA TYR A 176 7.34 -8.42 -1.10
C TYR A 176 6.08 -8.38 -0.25
N ARG A 177 5.80 -9.50 0.44
CA ARG A 177 4.78 -9.57 1.47
C ARG A 177 5.47 -9.62 2.83
N ILE A 178 5.06 -8.74 3.72
CA ILE A 178 5.37 -8.78 5.14
C ILE A 178 4.11 -9.21 5.87
N ASP A 179 4.24 -10.23 6.72
CA ASP A 179 3.23 -10.59 7.70
C ASP A 179 3.78 -10.27 9.09
N ALA A 180 3.01 -9.48 9.85
CA ALA A 180 3.25 -9.17 11.25
C ALA A 180 2.25 -9.94 12.10
N VAL A 181 2.73 -10.81 12.97
CA VAL A 181 1.91 -11.73 13.77
C VAL A 181 2.21 -11.50 15.24
N PRO A 182 1.19 -11.42 16.13
CA PRO A 182 1.42 -11.38 17.56
C PRO A 182 2.29 -12.56 17.98
N GLY A 183 3.38 -12.28 18.69
CA GLY A 183 4.25 -13.33 19.22
C GLY A 183 3.56 -14.13 20.32
N ASP A 184 3.95 -15.38 20.49
CA ASP A 184 3.46 -16.22 21.59
C ASP A 184 3.85 -15.58 22.93
N VAL A 185 2.86 -15.12 23.68
CA VAL A 185 3.05 -14.68 25.07
C VAL A 185 3.51 -15.88 25.88
N LYS A 186 4.83 -15.94 26.18
CA LYS A 186 5.42 -16.98 27.02
C LYS A 186 5.17 -16.73 28.50
#